data_bb7ceefceb7f5f46e0e7d1664163e557
#
_entry.id   bb7ceefceb7f5f46e0e7d1664163e557
#
_cell.length_a   1.000
_cell.length_b   1.000
_cell.length_c   1.000
_cell.angle_alpha   90.00
_cell.angle_beta   90.00
_cell.angle_gamma   90.00
#
_symmetry.space_group_name_H-M   'P 1'
#
loop_
_entity.id
_entity.type
_entity.pdbx_description
1 polymer ?
#
loop_
_entity_poly.entity_id
_entity_poly.type
_entity_poly.pdbx_seq_one_letter_code
_entity_poly.pdbx_strand_id
1 'polypeptide(L)'
;MYNFLWLIGEAIFTFLPVIITYSVCKKMNSDPVLGIVLGITLVSPQLMSASDYVQAVATGGDIKTWDFGAFHINMVGYQSQVIPAILVGILFSVLYKFLKKHVPEMISMIVVPFFSLVPAVLLAHTVIGPFGRVIGDGLAKIIQVGFDSSFSWIVSGIYGLLYYQFCLPCFYQKHR
;
A
#
# COMPACT_ATOMS: atom_id res chain seq x y z
N MET A 1 2.72 -0.88 -28.48
CA MET A 1 1.55 -0.16 -27.92
C MET A 1 1.06 -0.77 -26.62
N TYR A 2 0.90 -2.10 -26.55
CA TYR A 2 0.53 -2.82 -25.32
C TYR A 2 1.44 -2.52 -24.12
N ASN A 3 2.75 -2.64 -24.28
CA ASN A 3 3.72 -2.39 -23.21
C ASN A 3 3.66 -0.96 -22.65
N PHE A 4 3.29 0.01 -23.50
CA PHE A 4 3.14 1.40 -23.08
C PHE A 4 1.88 1.61 -22.21
N LEU A 5 0.76 1.02 -22.61
CA LEU A 5 -0.49 1.07 -21.82
C LEU A 5 -0.34 0.27 -20.52
N TRP A 6 0.36 -0.86 -20.56
CA TRP A 6 0.68 -1.64 -19.38
C TRP A 6 1.52 -0.84 -18.37
N LEU A 7 2.58 -0.17 -18.86
CA LEU A 7 3.43 0.69 -18.02
C LEU A 7 2.63 1.77 -17.30
N ILE A 8 1.70 2.44 -18.00
CA ILE A 8 0.86 3.48 -17.39
C ILE A 8 -0.06 2.88 -16.32
N GLY A 9 -0.71 1.78 -16.61
CA GLY A 9 -1.60 1.09 -15.66
C GLY A 9 -0.86 0.62 -14.42
N GLU A 10 0.27 -0.06 -14.60
CA GLU A 10 1.09 -0.56 -13.50
C GLU A 10 1.63 0.58 -12.62
N ALA A 11 2.10 1.67 -13.24
CA ALA A 11 2.61 2.82 -12.50
C ALA A 11 1.52 3.45 -11.62
N ILE A 12 0.30 3.62 -12.14
CA ILE A 12 -0.81 4.20 -11.38
C ILE A 12 -1.14 3.33 -10.16
N PHE A 13 -1.25 2.02 -10.33
CA PHE A 13 -1.56 1.11 -9.23
C PHE A 13 -0.43 1.00 -8.22
N THR A 14 0.82 0.96 -8.68
CA THR A 14 2.00 0.88 -7.81
C THR A 14 2.13 2.12 -6.93
N PHE A 15 1.93 3.32 -7.50
CA PHE A 15 2.03 4.58 -6.77
C PHE A 15 0.71 5.06 -6.14
N LEU A 16 -0.34 4.25 -6.18
CA LEU A 16 -1.62 4.58 -5.55
C LEU A 16 -1.50 4.95 -4.05
N PRO A 17 -0.67 4.30 -3.22
CA PRO A 17 -0.46 4.71 -1.83
C PRO A 17 0.06 6.14 -1.68
N VAL A 18 0.87 6.64 -2.62
CA VAL A 18 1.39 8.02 -2.61
C VAL A 18 0.27 9.03 -2.75
N ILE A 19 -0.66 8.77 -3.68
CA ILE A 19 -1.82 9.64 -3.91
C ILE A 19 -2.75 9.63 -2.70
N ILE A 20 -2.92 8.47 -2.08
CA ILE A 20 -3.75 8.31 -0.89
C ILE A 20 -3.17 9.06 0.30
N THR A 21 -1.90 8.85 0.62
CA THR A 21 -1.24 9.55 1.74
C THR A 21 -1.25 11.06 1.54
N TYR A 22 -0.99 11.55 0.33
CA TYR A 22 -1.15 12.96 -0.03
C TYR A 22 -2.56 13.47 0.28
N SER A 23 -3.60 12.75 -0.19
CA SER A 23 -4.99 13.15 -0.03
C SER A 23 -5.43 13.15 1.42
N VAL A 24 -5.00 12.16 2.21
CA VAL A 24 -5.26 12.07 3.65
C VAL A 24 -4.60 13.24 4.39
N CYS A 25 -3.32 13.50 4.12
CA CYS A 25 -2.59 14.61 4.74
C CYS A 25 -3.25 15.96 4.42
N LYS A 26 -3.67 16.17 3.17
CA LYS A 26 -4.39 17.37 2.74
C LYS A 26 -5.72 17.53 3.47
N LYS A 27 -6.52 16.46 3.57
CA LYS A 27 -7.80 16.48 4.28
C LYS A 27 -7.65 16.69 5.79
N MET A 28 -6.58 16.18 6.36
CA MET A 28 -6.29 16.33 7.79
C MET A 28 -5.55 17.63 8.13
N ASN A 29 -5.38 18.58 7.20
CA ASN A 29 -4.62 19.82 7.42
C ASN A 29 -3.22 19.56 8.01
N SER A 30 -2.53 18.54 7.55
CA SER A 30 -1.11 18.30 7.74
C SER A 30 -0.35 18.66 6.47
N ASP A 31 0.97 18.58 6.49
CA ASP A 31 1.77 18.92 5.31
C ASP A 31 1.58 17.87 4.20
N PRO A 32 0.98 18.23 3.04
CA PRO A 32 0.74 17.26 1.97
C PRO A 32 2.03 16.83 1.26
N VAL A 33 3.09 17.65 1.28
CA VAL A 33 4.39 17.30 0.68
C VAL A 33 5.02 16.16 1.46
N LEU A 34 4.97 16.22 2.79
CA LEU A 34 5.44 15.12 3.64
C LEU A 34 4.58 13.86 3.46
N GLY A 35 3.29 14.02 3.13
CA GLY A 35 2.42 12.90 2.75
C GLY A 35 2.90 12.19 1.47
N ILE A 36 3.43 12.93 0.49
CA ILE A 36 4.04 12.34 -0.70
C ILE A 36 5.31 11.57 -0.33
N VAL A 37 6.20 12.17 0.47
CA VAL A 37 7.44 11.53 0.92
C VAL A 37 7.12 10.22 1.66
N LEU A 38 6.15 10.26 2.57
CA LEU A 38 5.67 9.07 3.29
C LEU A 38 5.19 8.00 2.31
N GLY A 39 4.36 8.35 1.33
CA GLY A 39 3.85 7.41 0.33
C GLY A 39 4.97 6.79 -0.51
N ILE A 40 5.98 7.57 -0.93
CA ILE A 40 7.15 7.08 -1.67
C ILE A 40 7.94 6.08 -0.82
N THR A 41 8.14 6.34 0.47
CA THR A 41 8.84 5.40 1.36
C THR A 41 8.10 4.07 1.49
N LEU A 42 6.76 4.08 1.49
CA LEU A 42 5.93 2.87 1.56
C LEU A 42 5.96 2.03 0.27
N VAL A 43 6.27 2.65 -0.87
CA VAL A 43 6.28 2.00 -2.20
C VAL A 43 7.72 1.84 -2.72
N SER A 44 8.71 2.12 -1.90
CA SER A 44 10.12 2.05 -2.30
C SER A 44 10.47 0.71 -2.96
N PRO A 45 11.22 0.71 -4.08
CA PRO A 45 11.65 -0.50 -4.78
C PRO A 45 12.61 -1.37 -3.95
N GLN A 46 13.11 -0.87 -2.84
CA GLN A 46 13.92 -1.64 -1.87
C GLN A 46 13.06 -2.65 -1.09
N LEU A 47 11.76 -2.38 -0.99
CA LEU A 47 10.80 -3.25 -0.33
C LEU A 47 10.36 -4.36 -1.29
N MET A 48 10.17 -5.56 -0.75
CA MET A 48 9.61 -6.68 -1.52
C MET A 48 8.15 -6.37 -1.87
N SER A 49 7.73 -6.65 -3.11
CA SER A 49 6.33 -6.47 -3.48
C SER A 49 5.42 -7.42 -2.70
N ALA A 50 4.15 -7.05 -2.52
CA ALA A 50 3.20 -7.92 -1.81
C ALA A 50 3.01 -9.27 -2.53
N SER A 51 3.09 -9.30 -3.86
CA SER A 51 3.03 -10.53 -4.68
C SER A 51 4.25 -11.41 -4.46
N ASP A 52 5.45 -10.83 -4.44
CA ASP A 52 6.69 -11.59 -4.21
C ASP A 52 6.74 -12.15 -2.79
N TYR A 53 6.23 -11.40 -1.82
CA TYR A 53 6.10 -11.88 -0.45
C TYR A 53 5.19 -13.11 -0.34
N VAL A 54 4.02 -13.06 -0.97
CA VAL A 54 3.08 -14.21 -0.99
C VAL A 54 3.70 -15.42 -1.66
N GLN A 55 4.42 -15.24 -2.78
CA GLN A 55 5.15 -16.31 -3.45
C GLN A 55 6.28 -16.87 -2.57
N ALA A 56 7.08 -16.00 -1.93
CA ALA A 56 8.15 -16.44 -1.04
C ALA A 56 7.60 -17.26 0.15
N VAL A 57 6.49 -16.84 0.74
CA VAL A 57 5.81 -17.60 1.80
C VAL A 57 5.33 -18.96 1.29
N ALA A 58 4.75 -19.02 0.08
CA ALA A 58 4.22 -20.26 -0.50
C ALA A 58 5.33 -21.26 -0.92
N THR A 59 6.48 -20.76 -1.37
CA THR A 59 7.60 -21.58 -1.86
C THR A 59 8.68 -21.83 -0.82
N GLY A 60 8.57 -21.25 0.39
CA GLY A 60 9.61 -21.32 1.43
C GLY A 60 10.87 -20.53 1.06
N GLY A 61 10.74 -19.50 0.20
CA GLY A 61 11.83 -18.64 -0.20
C GLY A 61 12.26 -17.64 0.88
N ASP A 62 13.44 -17.03 0.70
CA ASP A 62 13.97 -16.04 1.64
C ASP A 62 13.13 -14.75 1.65
N ILE A 63 12.62 -14.43 2.84
CA ILE A 63 11.93 -13.17 3.09
C ILE A 63 12.95 -12.16 3.59
N LYS A 64 13.11 -11.04 2.88
CA LYS A 64 13.95 -9.95 3.34
C LYS A 64 13.41 -9.35 4.62
N THR A 65 14.23 -9.32 5.67
CA THR A 65 13.88 -8.77 6.98
C THR A 65 14.90 -7.74 7.41
N TRP A 66 14.47 -6.73 8.14
CA TRP A 66 15.34 -5.85 8.90
C TRP A 66 15.53 -6.43 10.30
N ASP A 67 16.78 -6.68 10.68
CA ASP A 67 17.14 -7.16 11.99
C ASP A 67 17.57 -5.99 12.87
N PHE A 68 16.68 -5.57 13.77
CA PHE A 68 17.00 -4.55 14.79
C PHE A 68 17.44 -5.17 16.13
N GLY A 69 17.94 -6.39 16.10
CA GLY A 69 18.42 -7.14 17.27
C GLY A 69 17.30 -7.74 18.12
N ALA A 70 16.31 -6.95 18.54
CA ALA A 70 15.17 -7.42 19.32
C ALA A 70 13.90 -7.69 18.47
N PHE A 71 13.85 -7.14 17.26
CA PHE A 71 12.69 -7.23 16.37
C PHE A 71 13.10 -7.53 14.93
N HIS A 72 12.46 -8.51 14.31
CA HIS A 72 12.58 -8.80 12.89
C HIS A 72 11.37 -8.20 12.17
N ILE A 73 11.61 -7.25 11.28
CA ILE A 73 10.55 -6.58 10.51
C ILE A 73 10.67 -7.01 9.05
N ASN A 74 9.60 -7.59 8.51
CA ASN A 74 9.57 -7.99 7.11
C ASN A 74 9.57 -6.76 6.19
N MET A 75 10.49 -6.74 5.21
CA MET A 75 10.62 -5.67 4.22
C MET A 75 9.55 -5.80 3.13
N VAL A 76 8.28 -5.63 3.49
CA VAL A 76 7.16 -5.73 2.54
C VAL A 76 6.62 -4.34 2.21
N GLY A 77 6.53 -4.02 0.93
CA GLY A 77 5.97 -2.77 0.44
C GLY A 77 4.44 -2.78 0.41
N TYR A 78 3.87 -1.57 0.42
CA TYR A 78 2.42 -1.35 0.38
C TYR A 78 1.91 -1.04 -1.04
N GLN A 79 2.59 -1.53 -2.06
CA GLN A 79 2.21 -1.35 -3.44
C GLN A 79 0.78 -1.87 -3.65
N SER A 80 -0.04 -1.07 -4.32
CA SER A 80 -1.46 -1.39 -4.60
C SER A 80 -2.37 -1.59 -3.38
N GLN A 81 -1.90 -1.24 -2.16
CA GLN A 81 -2.67 -1.42 -0.93
C GLN A 81 -3.27 -0.09 -0.45
N VAL A 82 -4.60 0.01 -0.51
CA VAL A 82 -5.35 1.23 -0.15
C VAL A 82 -5.52 1.38 1.36
N ILE A 83 -5.94 0.31 2.04
CA ILE A 83 -6.30 0.34 3.47
C ILE A 83 -5.10 0.69 4.35
N PRO A 84 -3.95 0.01 4.24
CA PRO A 84 -2.76 0.38 4.99
C PRO A 84 -2.29 1.81 4.70
N ALA A 85 -2.35 2.25 3.45
CA ALA A 85 -1.94 3.61 3.07
C ALA A 85 -2.79 4.69 3.75
N ILE A 86 -4.11 4.49 3.86
CA ILE A 86 -5.00 5.39 4.59
C ILE A 86 -4.63 5.43 6.07
N LEU A 87 -4.45 4.26 6.70
CA LEU A 87 -4.12 4.17 8.13
C LEU A 87 -2.78 4.83 8.45
N VAL A 88 -1.77 4.61 7.62
CA VAL A 88 -0.45 5.25 7.78
C VAL A 88 -0.56 6.77 7.58
N GLY A 89 -1.33 7.24 6.61
CA GLY A 89 -1.57 8.65 6.39
C GLY A 89 -2.26 9.34 7.57
N ILE A 90 -3.25 8.68 8.19
CA ILE A 90 -3.92 9.17 9.39
C ILE A 90 -2.94 9.22 10.56
N LEU A 91 -2.21 8.12 10.80
CA LEU A 91 -1.21 8.03 11.86
C LEU A 91 -0.16 9.14 11.74
N PHE A 92 0.40 9.33 10.55
CA PHE A 92 1.36 10.39 10.26
C PHE A 92 0.77 11.77 10.55
N SER A 93 -0.46 12.03 10.10
CA SER A 93 -1.11 13.33 10.29
C SER A 93 -1.36 13.64 11.76
N VAL A 94 -1.68 12.63 12.57
CA VAL A 94 -1.85 12.79 14.01
C VAL A 94 -0.50 13.10 14.68
N LEU A 95 0.55 12.33 14.34
CA LEU A 95 1.91 12.56 14.84
C LEU A 95 2.44 13.95 14.46
N TYR A 96 2.25 14.33 13.20
CA TYR A 96 2.66 15.65 12.71
C TYR A 96 2.02 16.79 13.49
N LYS A 97 0.70 16.74 13.69
CA LYS A 97 -0.03 17.76 14.46
C LYS A 97 0.39 17.79 15.92
N PHE A 98 0.61 16.64 16.52
CA PHE A 98 1.07 16.52 17.90
C PHE A 98 2.45 17.17 18.08
N LEU A 99 3.40 16.85 17.19
CA LEU A 99 4.74 17.43 17.23
C LEU A 99 4.71 18.94 16.94
N LYS A 100 3.95 19.38 15.93
CA LYS A 100 3.83 20.80 15.59
C LYS A 100 3.30 21.65 16.73
N LYS A 101 2.49 21.07 17.62
CA LYS A 101 1.98 21.76 18.82
C LYS A 101 3.04 21.88 19.94
N HIS A 102 3.99 20.97 20.01
CA HIS A 102 4.96 20.90 21.13
C HIS A 102 6.34 21.46 20.80
N VAL A 103 6.67 21.58 19.53
CA VAL A 103 7.99 22.04 19.06
C VAL A 103 7.93 23.54 18.75
N PRO A 104 8.88 24.35 19.28
CA PRO A 104 8.96 25.79 18.99
C PRO A 104 9.22 26.05 17.49
N GLU A 105 8.67 27.14 16.96
CA GLU A 105 8.68 27.47 15.52
C GLU A 105 10.08 27.49 14.90
N MET A 106 11.10 27.93 15.63
CA MET A 106 12.47 28.07 15.12
C MET A 106 13.08 26.75 14.64
N ILE A 107 12.79 25.62 15.29
CA ILE A 107 13.32 24.28 14.96
C ILE A 107 12.25 23.36 14.36
N SER A 108 11.02 23.80 14.35
CA SER A 108 9.88 23.04 13.84
C SER A 108 10.07 22.58 12.39
N MET A 109 10.72 23.40 11.55
CA MET A 109 10.89 23.13 10.11
C MET A 109 11.73 21.87 9.82
N ILE A 110 12.64 21.49 10.71
CA ILE A 110 13.52 20.32 10.56
C ILE A 110 13.05 19.16 11.45
N VAL A 111 12.72 19.48 12.72
CA VAL A 111 12.40 18.46 13.72
C VAL A 111 11.05 17.80 13.46
N VAL A 112 10.03 18.57 13.12
CA VAL A 112 8.69 18.04 12.93
C VAL A 112 8.61 17.04 11.76
N PRO A 113 9.15 17.33 10.55
CA PRO A 113 9.15 16.35 9.46
C PRO A 113 9.87 15.06 9.82
N PHE A 114 11.08 15.17 10.40
CA PHE A 114 11.89 14.00 10.70
C PHE A 114 11.26 13.11 11.78
N PHE A 115 10.87 13.71 12.91
CA PHE A 115 10.28 12.98 14.04
C PHE A 115 8.82 12.56 13.81
N SER A 116 8.14 13.05 12.79
CA SER A 116 6.84 12.52 12.41
C SER A 116 6.95 11.39 11.37
N LEU A 117 7.90 11.48 10.44
CA LEU A 117 8.04 10.54 9.34
C LEU A 117 8.68 9.22 9.79
N VAL A 118 9.78 9.29 10.55
CA VAL A 118 10.51 8.09 11.00
C VAL A 118 9.63 7.17 11.87
N PRO A 119 8.96 7.64 12.92
CA PRO A 119 8.08 6.79 13.71
C PRO A 119 6.86 6.32 12.92
N ALA A 120 6.33 7.15 12.00
CA ALA A 120 5.20 6.73 11.18
C ALA A 120 5.56 5.56 10.26
N VAL A 121 6.75 5.58 9.62
CA VAL A 121 7.24 4.49 8.78
C VAL A 121 7.53 3.25 9.61
N LEU A 122 8.15 3.38 10.78
CA LEU A 122 8.39 2.25 11.68
C LEU A 122 7.08 1.60 12.12
N LEU A 123 6.11 2.38 12.59
CA LEU A 123 4.79 1.88 12.99
C LEU A 123 4.00 1.32 11.80
N ALA A 124 4.19 1.88 10.60
CA ALA A 124 3.62 1.30 9.40
C ALA A 124 4.06 -0.14 9.23
N HIS A 125 5.36 -0.42 9.24
CA HIS A 125 5.88 -1.77 8.99
C HIS A 125 5.69 -2.73 10.16
N THR A 126 5.71 -2.26 11.42
CA THR A 126 5.58 -3.11 12.60
C THR A 126 4.14 -3.46 12.94
N VAL A 127 3.22 -2.49 12.83
CA VAL A 127 1.82 -2.62 13.30
C VAL A 127 0.85 -2.68 12.12
N ILE A 128 0.88 -1.68 11.25
CA ILE A 128 -0.12 -1.54 10.19
C ILE A 128 0.08 -2.61 9.10
N GLY A 129 1.33 -3.02 8.83
CA GLY A 129 1.63 -4.07 7.86
C GLY A 129 0.98 -5.40 8.17
N PRO A 130 1.22 -6.00 9.34
CA PRO A 130 0.56 -7.22 9.75
C PRO A 130 -0.96 -7.09 9.79
N PHE A 131 -1.47 -5.96 10.33
CA PHE A 131 -2.91 -5.69 10.40
C PHE A 131 -3.56 -5.56 9.01
N GLY A 132 -2.90 -4.88 8.09
CA GLY A 132 -3.37 -4.74 6.70
C GLY A 132 -3.43 -6.10 5.97
N ARG A 133 -2.48 -7.00 6.25
CA ARG A 133 -2.49 -8.37 5.70
C ARG A 133 -3.66 -9.18 6.25
N VAL A 134 -3.91 -9.14 7.54
CA VAL A 134 -5.06 -9.84 8.15
C VAL A 134 -6.39 -9.38 7.53
N ILE A 135 -6.55 -8.08 7.31
CA ILE A 135 -7.75 -7.55 6.62
C ILE A 135 -7.81 -8.02 5.17
N GLY A 136 -6.68 -7.97 4.44
CA GLY A 136 -6.57 -8.45 3.07
C GLY A 136 -6.92 -9.92 2.92
N ASP A 137 -6.38 -10.76 3.79
CA ASP A 137 -6.66 -12.20 3.83
C ASP A 137 -8.12 -12.47 4.21
N GLY A 138 -8.69 -11.69 5.11
CA GLY A 138 -10.10 -11.75 5.47
C GLY A 138 -11.01 -11.46 4.27
N LEU A 139 -10.72 -10.39 3.53
CA LEU A 139 -11.43 -10.05 2.29
C LEU A 139 -11.28 -11.13 1.22
N ALA A 140 -10.07 -11.65 1.02
CA ALA A 140 -9.81 -12.73 0.08
C ALA A 140 -10.61 -13.99 0.44
N LYS A 141 -10.70 -14.37 1.71
CA LYS A 141 -11.52 -15.47 2.19
C LYS A 141 -13.01 -15.25 1.94
N ILE A 142 -13.53 -14.04 2.18
CA ILE A 142 -14.93 -13.71 1.92
C ILE A 142 -15.25 -13.88 0.43
N ILE A 143 -14.37 -13.41 -0.44
CA ILE A 143 -14.51 -13.57 -1.89
C ILE A 143 -14.47 -15.06 -2.27
N GLN A 144 -13.54 -15.84 -1.68
CA GLN A 144 -13.38 -17.26 -1.95
C GLN A 144 -14.63 -18.06 -1.51
N VAL A 145 -15.18 -17.77 -0.32
CA VAL A 145 -16.44 -18.34 0.14
C VAL A 145 -17.61 -17.96 -0.79
N GLY A 146 -17.59 -16.73 -1.35
CA GLY A 146 -18.55 -16.31 -2.35
C GLY A 146 -18.48 -17.16 -3.65
N PHE A 147 -17.27 -17.53 -4.07
CA PHE A 147 -17.09 -18.45 -5.22
C PHE A 147 -17.50 -19.89 -4.92
N ASP A 148 -17.34 -20.36 -3.70
CA ASP A 148 -17.70 -21.73 -3.28
C ASP A 148 -19.18 -21.87 -2.91
N SER A 149 -19.94 -20.78 -2.83
CA SER A 149 -21.36 -20.78 -2.49
C SER A 149 -22.23 -21.02 -3.73
N SER A 150 -23.51 -21.37 -3.48
CA SER A 150 -24.54 -21.55 -4.53
C SER A 150 -24.75 -20.29 -5.41
N PHE A 151 -24.24 -19.13 -5.00
CA PHE A 151 -24.25 -17.87 -5.74
C PHE A 151 -22.97 -17.65 -6.57
N SER A 152 -22.13 -18.65 -6.73
CA SER A 152 -20.86 -18.57 -7.47
C SER A 152 -21.04 -18.06 -8.91
N TRP A 153 -22.17 -18.34 -9.55
CA TRP A 153 -22.49 -17.87 -10.90
C TRP A 153 -22.65 -16.34 -10.98
N ILE A 154 -23.20 -15.69 -9.93
CA ILE A 154 -23.32 -14.23 -9.88
C ILE A 154 -21.94 -13.60 -9.65
N VAL A 155 -21.18 -14.12 -8.68
CA VAL A 155 -19.82 -13.66 -8.37
C VAL A 155 -18.89 -13.84 -9.57
N SER A 156 -18.95 -15.02 -10.23
CA SER A 156 -18.20 -15.30 -11.45
C SER A 156 -18.63 -14.43 -12.61
N GLY A 157 -19.93 -14.12 -12.74
CA GLY A 157 -20.47 -13.24 -13.76
C GLY A 157 -19.97 -11.80 -13.60
N ILE A 158 -19.99 -11.26 -12.39
CA ILE A 158 -19.46 -9.93 -12.08
C ILE A 158 -17.96 -9.87 -12.31
N TYR A 159 -17.22 -10.88 -11.84
CA TYR A 159 -15.77 -10.97 -12.03
C TYR A 159 -15.42 -11.16 -13.53
N GLY A 160 -16.18 -11.98 -14.24
CA GLY A 160 -16.03 -12.18 -15.68
C GLY A 160 -16.33 -10.92 -16.49
N LEU A 161 -17.34 -10.16 -16.11
CA LEU A 161 -17.65 -8.85 -16.71
C LEU A 161 -16.52 -7.83 -16.47
N LEU A 162 -16.01 -7.73 -15.24
CA LEU A 162 -14.88 -6.87 -14.93
C LEU A 162 -13.61 -7.33 -15.66
N TYR A 163 -13.33 -8.62 -15.67
CA TYR A 163 -12.18 -9.19 -16.37
C TYR A 163 -12.31 -9.02 -17.89
N TYR A 164 -13.51 -9.20 -18.44
CA TYR A 164 -13.80 -9.00 -19.85
C TYR A 164 -13.58 -7.55 -20.28
N GLN A 165 -14.03 -6.58 -19.46
CA GLN A 165 -13.85 -5.15 -19.70
C GLN A 165 -12.36 -4.75 -19.70
N PHE A 166 -11.54 -5.39 -18.85
CA PHE A 166 -10.11 -5.13 -18.77
C PHE A 166 -9.26 -5.95 -19.76
N CYS A 167 -9.69 -7.15 -20.13
CA CYS A 167 -8.90 -8.09 -20.93
C CYS A 167 -9.22 -8.04 -22.43
N LEU A 168 -10.39 -7.55 -22.83
CA LEU A 168 -10.81 -7.45 -24.23
C LEU A 168 -9.87 -6.60 -25.10
N PRO A 169 -9.42 -5.40 -24.68
CA PRO A 169 -8.44 -4.65 -25.45
C PRO A 169 -7.10 -5.39 -25.57
N CYS A 170 -6.80 -6.28 -24.63
CA CYS A 170 -5.58 -7.05 -24.60
C CYS A 170 -5.57 -8.22 -25.59
N PHE A 171 -6.72 -8.88 -25.78
CA PHE A 171 -6.84 -10.06 -26.66
C PHE A 171 -7.02 -9.69 -28.14
N TYR A 172 -7.67 -8.55 -28.42
CA TYR A 172 -7.90 -8.09 -29.78
C TYR A 172 -6.63 -7.63 -30.49
N GLN A 173 -5.58 -7.29 -29.75
CA GLN A 173 -4.32 -6.77 -30.30
C GLN A 173 -3.26 -7.86 -30.56
N LYS A 174 -3.48 -9.12 -30.13
CA LYS A 174 -2.55 -10.24 -30.39
C LYS A 174 -2.72 -10.84 -31.80
N HIS A 175 -3.77 -10.50 -32.51
CA HIS A 175 -4.11 -11.05 -33.84
C HIS A 175 -4.08 -10.03 -35.00
N ARG A 176 -3.32 -8.91 -34.81
CA ARG A 176 -3.01 -8.04 -35.95
C ARG A 176 -1.51 -7.90 -36.16
#